data_96c7edf3907730ca2947e00cfc509d3e
#
_entry.id   96c7edf3907730ca2947e00cfc509d3e
#
_cell.length_a   1.000
_cell.length_b   1.000
_cell.length_c   1.000
_cell.angle_alpha   90.00
_cell.angle_beta   90.00
_cell.angle_gamma   90.00
#
_symmetry.space_group_name_H-M   'P 1'
#
loop_
_entity.id
_entity.type
_entity.pdbx_description
1 polymer ?
#
loop_
_entity_poly.entity_id
_entity_poly.type
_entity_poly.pdbx_seq_one_letter_code
_entity_poly.pdbx_strand_id
1 'polypeptide(L)'
;IARRLMYPLAELVKIDPKSIGVGQYQHDVDQTKLKKSLDQTVENCVNQVGVNLNTASSHLLTYISGLGPQLAQNIVSYRAANGAFSSRKELMKVPRMGAKAFEQCAGFLRIAGGENPLDNTAVHPESYGIVNQMAKDLSCTVPQLIADKALRNRIEVEKYITPTVGLPTLKDILQELDKPGRDPRDTIQVFEFDRNVRTINDLREGMVLPGIVSNITNFG
;
A
#
# COMPACT_ATOMS: atom_id res chain seq x y z
N ILE A 1 21.82 -2.76 -5.69
CA ILE A 1 21.67 -1.64 -6.64
C ILE A 1 20.45 -1.88 -7.55
N ALA A 2 20.34 -3.04 -8.25
CA ALA A 2 19.23 -3.32 -9.20
C ALA A 2 17.84 -3.12 -8.57
N ARG A 3 17.58 -3.64 -7.36
CA ARG A 3 16.29 -3.45 -6.68
C ARG A 3 15.96 -1.98 -6.40
N ARG A 4 16.96 -1.15 -6.08
CA ARG A 4 16.74 0.30 -5.87
C ARG A 4 16.30 1.01 -7.14
N LEU A 5 16.73 0.53 -8.30
CA LEU A 5 16.31 1.05 -9.59
C LEU A 5 14.90 0.57 -9.96
N MET A 6 14.62 -0.72 -9.73
CA MET A 6 13.33 -1.33 -10.08
C MET A 6 12.20 -0.96 -9.12
N TYR A 7 12.50 -0.86 -7.83
CA TYR A 7 11.51 -0.66 -6.76
C TYR A 7 11.98 0.41 -5.76
N PRO A 8 12.22 1.66 -6.19
CA PRO A 8 12.87 2.68 -5.34
C PRO A 8 12.13 2.93 -4.04
N LEU A 9 10.80 3.00 -4.09
CA LEU A 9 9.98 3.29 -2.90
C LEU A 9 9.95 2.11 -1.92
N ALA A 10 9.90 0.87 -2.41
CA ALA A 10 9.98 -0.32 -1.57
C ALA A 10 11.36 -0.49 -0.89
N GLU A 11 12.42 -0.01 -1.53
CA GLU A 11 13.76 -0.04 -0.96
C GLU A 11 14.04 1.15 -0.02
N LEU A 12 13.24 2.22 -0.09
CA LEU A 12 13.36 3.40 0.77
C LEU A 12 13.19 3.06 2.26
N VAL A 13 12.33 2.10 2.60
CA VAL A 13 12.11 1.66 3.98
C VAL A 13 13.35 1.08 4.67
N LYS A 14 14.42 0.80 3.91
CA LYS A 14 15.71 0.35 4.46
C LYS A 14 16.56 1.49 4.98
N ILE A 15 16.19 2.72 4.71
CA ILE A 15 16.87 3.92 5.20
C ILE A 15 16.17 4.34 6.50
N ASP A 16 16.94 4.56 7.56
CA ASP A 16 16.38 5.10 8.80
C ASP A 16 15.72 6.46 8.50
N PRO A 17 14.43 6.66 8.80
CA PRO A 17 13.73 7.91 8.56
C PRO A 17 14.44 9.14 9.14
N LYS A 18 15.10 9.00 10.29
CA LYS A 18 15.90 10.08 10.89
C LYS A 18 17.07 10.54 10.01
N SER A 19 17.63 9.62 9.20
CA SER A 19 18.75 9.93 8.30
C SER A 19 18.30 10.73 7.08
N ILE A 20 17.01 10.70 6.75
CA ILE A 20 16.43 11.48 5.65
C ILE A 20 16.17 12.92 6.10
N GLY A 21 15.94 13.12 7.41
CA GLY A 21 15.49 14.37 8.00
C GLY A 21 13.97 14.49 8.02
N VAL A 22 13.41 14.58 9.22
CA VAL A 22 11.95 14.62 9.44
C VAL A 22 11.46 15.99 9.93
N GLY A 23 12.39 16.88 10.30
CA GLY A 23 12.07 18.21 10.75
C GLY A 23 13.30 18.98 11.25
N GLN A 24 13.21 20.29 11.21
CA GLN A 24 14.28 21.20 11.65
C GLN A 24 14.71 20.95 13.11
N TYR A 25 13.74 20.66 13.98
CA TYR A 25 13.95 20.46 15.42
C TYR A 25 13.98 18.98 15.83
N GLN A 26 14.29 18.06 14.90
CA GLN A 26 14.28 16.63 15.21
C GLN A 26 15.26 16.24 16.34
N HIS A 27 16.30 17.02 16.56
CA HIS A 27 17.30 16.77 17.62
C HIS A 27 16.88 17.29 18.99
N ASP A 28 15.87 18.17 19.05
CA ASP A 28 15.40 18.80 20.30
C ASP A 28 14.29 17.99 20.99
N VAL A 29 13.80 16.94 20.35
CA VAL A 29 12.77 16.04 20.89
C VAL A 29 13.36 14.75 21.44
N ASP A 30 12.57 14.05 22.27
CA ASP A 30 12.94 12.73 22.79
C ASP A 30 13.17 11.75 21.63
N GLN A 31 14.41 11.29 21.47
CA GLN A 31 14.82 10.45 20.37
C GLN A 31 14.18 9.07 20.36
N THR A 32 13.82 8.53 21.50
CA THR A 32 13.14 7.24 21.65
C THR A 32 11.69 7.34 21.18
N LYS A 33 11.00 8.40 21.60
CA LYS A 33 9.62 8.67 21.18
C LYS A 33 9.57 9.00 19.69
N LEU A 34 10.51 9.80 19.19
CA LEU A 34 10.61 10.12 17.76
C LEU A 34 10.76 8.84 16.94
N LYS A 35 11.72 7.97 17.29
CA LYS A 35 11.93 6.70 16.61
C LYS A 35 10.65 5.85 16.59
N LYS A 36 10.00 5.68 17.73
CA LYS A 36 8.75 4.91 17.82
C LYS A 36 7.64 5.48 16.94
N SER A 37 7.48 6.80 16.92
CA SER A 37 6.48 7.47 16.09
C SER A 37 6.77 7.29 14.60
N LEU A 38 8.04 7.40 14.20
CA LEU A 38 8.46 7.19 12.82
C LEU A 38 8.27 5.73 12.37
N ASP A 39 8.64 4.76 13.20
CA ASP A 39 8.43 3.34 12.92
C ASP A 39 6.94 3.04 12.73
N GLN A 40 6.06 3.58 13.59
CA GLN A 40 4.61 3.44 13.44
C GLN A 40 4.08 4.10 12.16
N THR A 41 4.61 5.26 11.80
CA THR A 41 4.22 5.95 10.56
C THR A 41 4.61 5.14 9.34
N VAL A 42 5.81 4.59 9.31
CA VAL A 42 6.26 3.72 8.21
C VAL A 42 5.39 2.47 8.11
N GLU A 43 5.11 1.80 9.24
CA GLU A 43 4.23 0.64 9.28
C GLU A 43 2.83 0.97 8.73
N ASN A 44 2.23 2.05 9.19
CA ASN A 44 0.93 2.50 8.72
C ASN A 44 0.93 2.78 7.20
N CYS A 45 1.92 3.49 6.70
CA CYS A 45 2.05 3.79 5.28
C CYS A 45 2.22 2.51 4.43
N VAL A 46 3.06 1.59 4.88
CA VAL A 46 3.30 0.31 4.17
C VAL A 46 2.02 -0.53 4.12
N ASN A 47 1.29 -0.63 5.23
CA ASN A 47 0.02 -1.36 5.29
C ASN A 47 -1.06 -0.69 4.43
N GLN A 48 -1.16 0.64 4.44
CA GLN A 48 -2.12 1.39 3.64
C GLN A 48 -1.90 1.20 2.12
N VAL A 49 -0.65 1.26 1.68
CA VAL A 49 -0.29 1.02 0.27
C VAL A 49 -0.46 -0.45 -0.12
N GLY A 50 -0.15 -1.34 0.81
CA GLY A 50 -0.05 -2.77 0.55
C GLY A 50 1.27 -3.15 -0.14
N VAL A 51 1.59 -4.42 -0.11
CA VAL A 51 2.89 -4.94 -0.56
C VAL A 51 2.70 -6.11 -1.53
N ASN A 52 3.40 -6.08 -2.66
CA ASN A 52 3.39 -7.20 -3.58
C ASN A 52 4.18 -8.38 -2.98
N LEU A 53 3.47 -9.49 -2.72
CA LEU A 53 3.99 -10.69 -2.08
C LEU A 53 5.15 -11.32 -2.86
N ASN A 54 5.09 -11.24 -4.19
CA ASN A 54 6.06 -11.89 -5.07
C ASN A 54 7.34 -11.08 -5.30
N THR A 55 7.33 -9.77 -5.03
CA THR A 55 8.50 -8.91 -5.28
C THR A 55 9.12 -8.33 -4.02
N ALA A 56 8.38 -8.30 -2.90
CA ALA A 56 8.81 -7.69 -1.65
C ALA A 56 10.08 -8.32 -1.08
N SER A 57 10.93 -7.49 -0.47
CA SER A 57 12.04 -7.97 0.35
C SER A 57 11.55 -8.44 1.72
N SER A 58 12.33 -9.29 2.40
CA SER A 58 12.02 -9.68 3.77
C SER A 58 11.90 -8.46 4.69
N HIS A 59 12.76 -7.46 4.49
CA HIS A 59 12.72 -6.23 5.26
C HIS A 59 11.40 -5.45 5.07
N LEU A 60 10.91 -5.30 3.82
CA LEU A 60 9.61 -4.65 3.58
C LEU A 60 8.45 -5.45 4.20
N LEU A 61 8.50 -6.77 4.13
CA LEU A 61 7.48 -7.64 4.71
C LEU A 61 7.40 -7.54 6.24
N THR A 62 8.47 -7.16 6.93
CA THR A 62 8.43 -6.98 8.42
C THR A 62 7.53 -5.84 8.86
N TYR A 63 7.20 -4.89 7.99
CA TYR A 63 6.27 -3.79 8.26
C TYR A 63 4.80 -4.18 8.05
N ILE A 64 4.55 -5.37 7.51
CA ILE A 64 3.17 -5.86 7.37
C ILE A 64 2.66 -6.36 8.71
N SER A 65 1.48 -5.90 9.08
CA SER A 65 0.79 -6.33 10.31
C SER A 65 0.68 -7.85 10.37
N GLY A 66 1.03 -8.43 11.50
CA GLY A 66 1.06 -9.89 11.70
C GLY A 66 2.29 -10.61 11.15
N LEU A 67 3.21 -9.94 10.45
CA LEU A 67 4.44 -10.53 9.94
C LEU A 67 5.67 -10.03 10.73
N GLY A 68 6.16 -10.85 11.64
CA GLY A 68 7.47 -10.61 12.26
C GLY A 68 8.64 -10.98 11.33
N PRO A 69 9.88 -10.65 11.71
CA PRO A 69 11.07 -10.91 10.89
C PRO A 69 11.21 -12.36 10.43
N GLN A 70 10.85 -13.32 11.30
CA GLN A 70 10.94 -14.74 10.98
C GLN A 70 9.94 -15.16 9.91
N LEU A 71 8.68 -14.72 9.99
CA LEU A 71 7.67 -15.02 8.97
C LEU A 71 8.01 -14.34 7.63
N ALA A 72 8.48 -13.10 7.68
CA ALA A 72 8.94 -12.37 6.50
C ALA A 72 10.05 -13.12 5.77
N GLN A 73 11.02 -13.67 6.52
CA GLN A 73 12.10 -14.47 5.95
C GLN A 73 11.57 -15.80 5.40
N ASN A 74 10.66 -16.48 6.12
CA ASN A 74 10.07 -17.74 5.67
C ASN A 74 9.28 -17.56 4.37
N ILE A 75 8.54 -16.46 4.20
CA ILE A 75 7.84 -16.13 2.94
C ILE A 75 8.85 -16.02 1.78
N VAL A 76 9.94 -15.29 1.98
CA VAL A 76 10.96 -15.12 0.93
C VAL A 76 11.62 -16.45 0.59
N SER A 77 11.95 -17.27 1.59
CA SER A 77 12.56 -18.59 1.40
C SER A 77 11.60 -19.55 0.69
N TYR A 78 10.32 -19.55 1.09
CA TYR A 78 9.29 -20.35 0.45
C TYR A 78 9.13 -20.01 -1.04
N ARG A 79 9.06 -18.71 -1.34
CA ARG A 79 8.99 -18.20 -2.72
C ARG A 79 10.21 -18.58 -3.56
N ALA A 80 11.40 -18.54 -2.95
CA ALA A 80 12.63 -18.94 -3.65
C ALA A 80 12.67 -20.44 -3.99
N ALA A 81 12.08 -21.26 -3.14
CA ALA A 81 12.06 -22.72 -3.31
C ALA A 81 10.91 -23.24 -4.19
N ASN A 82 9.73 -22.59 -4.13
CA ASN A 82 8.50 -23.08 -4.76
C ASN A 82 8.00 -22.20 -5.91
N GLY A 83 8.65 -21.06 -6.18
CA GLY A 83 8.19 -20.11 -7.17
C GLY A 83 7.26 -19.04 -6.60
N ALA A 84 6.71 -18.22 -7.48
CA ALA A 84 5.81 -17.13 -7.11
C ALA A 84 4.48 -17.67 -6.57
N PHE A 85 3.91 -16.97 -5.59
CA PHE A 85 2.56 -17.27 -5.08
C PHE A 85 1.52 -16.97 -6.17
N SER A 86 0.59 -17.92 -6.41
CA SER A 86 -0.54 -17.75 -7.31
C SER A 86 -1.79 -17.24 -6.58
N SER A 87 -1.88 -17.46 -5.27
CA SER A 87 -3.00 -17.02 -4.43
C SER A 87 -2.56 -16.69 -3.01
N ARG A 88 -3.32 -15.83 -2.33
CA ARG A 88 -3.11 -15.54 -0.89
C ARG A 88 -3.23 -16.78 -0.01
N LYS A 89 -4.08 -17.75 -0.40
CA LYS A 89 -4.25 -19.01 0.34
C LYS A 89 -2.95 -19.81 0.44
N GLU A 90 -2.06 -19.68 -0.52
CA GLU A 90 -0.77 -20.38 -0.48
C GLU A 90 0.15 -19.91 0.65
N LEU A 91 -0.09 -18.73 1.22
CA LEU A 91 0.61 -18.29 2.44
C LEU A 91 0.48 -19.29 3.60
N MET A 92 -0.64 -20.02 3.68
CA MET A 92 -0.83 -21.06 4.69
C MET A 92 0.14 -22.24 4.57
N LYS A 93 0.82 -22.39 3.42
CA LYS A 93 1.86 -23.39 3.21
C LYS A 93 3.24 -22.92 3.72
N VAL A 94 3.39 -21.63 4.04
CA VAL A 94 4.64 -21.08 4.55
C VAL A 94 4.91 -21.58 5.97
N PRO A 95 6.12 -22.07 6.28
CA PRO A 95 6.44 -22.52 7.64
C PRO A 95 6.17 -21.44 8.69
N ARG A 96 5.51 -21.82 9.78
CA ARG A 96 5.06 -20.96 10.91
C ARG A 96 3.96 -19.95 10.55
N MET A 97 3.37 -19.99 9.38
CA MET A 97 2.18 -19.21 9.05
C MET A 97 0.97 -19.89 9.71
N GLY A 98 0.52 -19.34 10.82
CA GLY A 98 -0.71 -19.76 11.48
C GLY A 98 -1.93 -19.00 10.98
N ALA A 99 -3.13 -19.50 11.28
CA ALA A 99 -4.39 -18.86 10.87
C ALA A 99 -4.47 -17.39 11.33
N LYS A 100 -4.07 -17.10 12.57
CA LYS A 100 -4.08 -15.73 13.11
C LYS A 100 -3.12 -14.79 12.36
N ALA A 101 -1.92 -15.25 12.03
CA ALA A 101 -0.96 -14.46 11.28
C ALA A 101 -1.47 -14.21 9.85
N PHE A 102 -2.06 -15.22 9.21
CA PHE A 102 -2.69 -15.08 7.91
C PHE A 102 -3.83 -14.07 7.93
N GLU A 103 -4.75 -14.16 8.87
CA GLU A 103 -5.86 -13.23 9.05
C GLU A 103 -5.35 -11.77 9.20
N GLN A 104 -4.29 -11.56 9.97
CA GLN A 104 -3.74 -10.23 10.18
C GLN A 104 -3.02 -9.65 8.96
N CYS A 105 -2.34 -10.46 8.15
CA CYS A 105 -1.50 -9.98 7.06
C CYS A 105 -2.16 -10.02 5.67
N ALA A 106 -3.14 -10.90 5.45
CA ALA A 106 -3.65 -11.20 4.12
C ALA A 106 -4.22 -9.97 3.38
N GLY A 107 -4.89 -9.07 4.11
CA GLY A 107 -5.44 -7.85 3.53
C GLY A 107 -4.41 -6.86 3.00
N PHE A 108 -3.16 -6.94 3.44
CA PHE A 108 -2.07 -6.03 3.06
C PHE A 108 -1.12 -6.60 2.00
N LEU A 109 -1.26 -7.88 1.68
CA LEU A 109 -0.43 -8.55 0.68
C LEU A 109 -1.16 -8.62 -0.67
N ARG A 110 -0.49 -8.20 -1.73
CA ARG A 110 -1.04 -8.17 -3.09
C ARG A 110 -0.37 -9.21 -3.96
N ILE A 111 -1.14 -9.83 -4.85
CA ILE A 111 -0.64 -10.75 -5.89
C ILE A 111 -1.19 -10.27 -7.22
N ALA A 112 -0.35 -9.60 -8.01
CA ALA A 112 -0.71 -9.20 -9.36
C ALA A 112 -0.68 -10.42 -10.30
N GLY A 113 -1.72 -10.60 -11.10
CA GLY A 113 -1.83 -11.72 -12.04
C GLY A 113 -2.04 -13.08 -11.39
N GLY A 114 -2.49 -13.12 -10.11
CA GLY A 114 -2.84 -14.36 -9.45
C GLY A 114 -4.15 -14.98 -9.95
N GLU A 115 -4.49 -16.17 -9.44
CA GLU A 115 -5.70 -16.92 -9.82
C GLU A 115 -6.98 -16.17 -9.45
N ASN A 116 -6.98 -15.47 -8.32
CA ASN A 116 -8.12 -14.69 -7.86
C ASN A 116 -7.85 -13.20 -8.03
N PRO A 117 -8.65 -12.47 -8.84
CA PRO A 117 -8.49 -11.03 -9.04
C PRO A 117 -8.51 -10.22 -7.73
N LEU A 118 -9.24 -10.68 -6.72
CA LEU A 118 -9.33 -10.05 -5.41
C LEU A 118 -8.01 -10.11 -4.65
N ASP A 119 -7.09 -11.02 -4.97
CA ASP A 119 -5.77 -11.09 -4.34
C ASP A 119 -4.88 -9.89 -4.69
N ASN A 120 -5.24 -9.12 -5.72
CA ASN A 120 -4.58 -7.86 -6.07
C ASN A 120 -5.29 -6.61 -5.48
N THR A 121 -6.22 -6.79 -4.56
CA THR A 121 -7.00 -5.70 -3.93
C THR A 121 -6.72 -5.62 -2.42
N ALA A 122 -7.21 -4.58 -1.73
CA ALA A 122 -7.21 -4.53 -0.26
C ALA A 122 -8.35 -5.31 0.38
N VAL A 123 -9.26 -5.87 -0.41
CA VAL A 123 -10.34 -6.71 0.12
C VAL A 123 -9.77 -7.89 0.89
N HIS A 124 -10.20 -8.05 2.12
CA HIS A 124 -9.75 -9.16 2.95
C HIS A 124 -10.35 -10.49 2.47
N PRO A 125 -9.61 -11.63 2.50
CA PRO A 125 -10.10 -12.93 2.05
C PRO A 125 -11.44 -13.38 2.66
N GLU A 126 -11.73 -13.00 3.90
CA GLU A 126 -13.00 -13.26 4.57
C GLU A 126 -14.19 -12.61 3.85
N SER A 127 -13.97 -11.50 3.18
CA SER A 127 -14.99 -10.76 2.44
C SER A 127 -15.16 -11.20 0.99
N TYR A 128 -14.36 -12.16 0.51
CA TYR A 128 -14.46 -12.64 -0.88
C TYR A 128 -15.82 -13.24 -1.19
N GLY A 129 -16.41 -13.93 -0.20
CA GLY A 129 -17.77 -14.48 -0.32
C GLY A 129 -18.82 -13.42 -0.65
N ILE A 130 -18.71 -12.25 -0.02
CA ILE A 130 -19.63 -11.12 -0.23
C ILE A 130 -19.45 -10.55 -1.65
N VAL A 131 -18.20 -10.33 -2.09
CA VAL A 131 -17.93 -9.81 -3.43
C VAL A 131 -18.39 -10.79 -4.51
N ASN A 132 -18.19 -12.09 -4.30
CA ASN A 132 -18.69 -13.13 -5.21
C ASN A 132 -20.23 -13.13 -5.28
N GLN A 133 -20.91 -12.90 -4.14
CA GLN A 133 -22.37 -12.79 -4.11
C GLN A 133 -22.85 -11.54 -4.86
N MET A 134 -22.19 -10.38 -4.66
CA MET A 134 -22.47 -9.16 -5.42
C MET A 134 -22.36 -9.36 -6.92
N ALA A 135 -21.29 -10.02 -7.37
CA ALA A 135 -21.08 -10.33 -8.80
C ALA A 135 -22.19 -11.28 -9.33
N LYS A 136 -22.52 -12.30 -8.56
CA LYS A 136 -23.60 -13.27 -8.92
C LYS A 136 -24.96 -12.59 -9.04
N ASP A 137 -25.32 -11.72 -8.10
CA ASP A 137 -26.61 -11.02 -8.09
C ASP A 137 -26.75 -10.06 -9.27
N LEU A 138 -25.63 -9.51 -9.74
CA LEU A 138 -25.56 -8.68 -10.95
C LEU A 138 -25.36 -9.49 -12.24
N SER A 139 -25.35 -10.83 -12.16
CA SER A 139 -25.10 -11.73 -13.28
C SER A 139 -23.80 -11.40 -14.04
N CYS A 140 -22.73 -11.05 -13.30
CA CYS A 140 -21.42 -10.73 -13.84
C CYS A 140 -20.31 -11.52 -13.12
N THR A 141 -19.10 -11.44 -13.66
CA THR A 141 -17.90 -11.99 -13.01
C THR A 141 -17.22 -10.95 -12.13
N VAL A 142 -16.40 -11.38 -11.16
CA VAL A 142 -15.62 -10.47 -10.31
C VAL A 142 -14.71 -9.54 -11.13
N PRO A 143 -13.97 -10.00 -12.17
CA PRO A 143 -13.22 -9.11 -13.04
C PRO A 143 -14.09 -8.04 -13.72
N GLN A 144 -15.28 -8.40 -14.19
CA GLN A 144 -16.22 -7.44 -14.77
C GLN A 144 -16.72 -6.43 -13.73
N LEU A 145 -17.00 -6.88 -12.52
CA LEU A 145 -17.39 -6.00 -11.42
C LEU A 145 -16.29 -5.00 -11.07
N ILE A 146 -15.03 -5.42 -11.11
CA ILE A 146 -13.87 -4.55 -10.89
C ILE A 146 -13.70 -3.55 -12.05
N ALA A 147 -13.87 -3.99 -13.29
CA ALA A 147 -13.63 -3.16 -14.47
C ALA A 147 -14.75 -2.13 -14.74
N ASP A 148 -15.99 -2.46 -14.42
CA ASP A 148 -17.17 -1.66 -14.79
C ASP A 148 -17.75 -0.91 -13.59
N LYS A 149 -17.60 0.41 -13.59
CA LYS A 149 -18.17 1.30 -12.58
C LYS A 149 -19.71 1.32 -12.60
N ALA A 150 -20.33 1.14 -13.78
CA ALA A 150 -21.79 1.14 -13.88
C ALA A 150 -22.39 -0.08 -13.18
N LEU A 151 -21.73 -1.24 -13.26
CA LEU A 151 -22.13 -2.44 -12.51
C LEU A 151 -22.01 -2.19 -10.99
N ARG A 152 -20.91 -1.61 -10.52
CA ARG A 152 -20.72 -1.31 -9.08
C ARG A 152 -21.77 -0.35 -8.54
N ASN A 153 -22.18 0.67 -9.32
CA ASN A 153 -23.20 1.63 -8.93
C ASN A 153 -24.60 1.00 -8.76
N ARG A 154 -24.83 -0.20 -9.29
CA ARG A 154 -26.09 -0.94 -9.14
C ARG A 154 -26.15 -1.78 -7.87
N ILE A 155 -25.05 -1.86 -7.11
CA ILE A 155 -24.99 -2.62 -5.87
C ILE A 155 -25.78 -1.89 -4.78
N GLU A 156 -26.82 -2.53 -4.29
CA GLU A 156 -27.55 -2.10 -3.11
C GLU A 156 -26.84 -2.64 -1.87
N VAL A 157 -25.95 -1.82 -1.30
CA VAL A 157 -24.97 -2.20 -0.27
C VAL A 157 -25.65 -2.78 0.96
N GLU A 158 -26.81 -2.25 1.31
CA GLU A 158 -27.59 -2.65 2.49
C GLU A 158 -27.99 -4.13 2.49
N LYS A 159 -28.13 -4.74 1.31
CA LYS A 159 -28.48 -6.17 1.15
C LYS A 159 -27.40 -7.11 1.64
N TYR A 160 -26.15 -6.63 1.75
CA TYR A 160 -24.98 -7.45 2.11
C TYR A 160 -24.52 -7.23 3.54
N ILE A 161 -25.28 -6.47 4.35
CA ILE A 161 -24.98 -6.30 5.77
C ILE A 161 -25.21 -7.62 6.49
N THR A 162 -24.22 -8.03 7.26
CA THR A 162 -24.25 -9.23 8.09
C THR A 162 -23.88 -8.87 9.54
N PRO A 163 -24.08 -9.76 10.51
CA PRO A 163 -23.64 -9.51 11.89
C PRO A 163 -22.14 -9.21 12.03
N THR A 164 -21.32 -9.68 11.09
CA THR A 164 -19.87 -9.52 11.10
C THR A 164 -19.36 -8.46 10.12
N VAL A 165 -20.16 -8.05 9.14
CA VAL A 165 -19.77 -7.06 8.11
C VAL A 165 -20.80 -5.94 8.04
N GLY A 166 -20.41 -4.78 8.54
CA GLY A 166 -21.25 -3.59 8.56
C GLY A 166 -21.13 -2.72 7.31
N LEU A 167 -21.97 -1.69 7.23
CA LEU A 167 -22.00 -0.73 6.13
C LEU A 167 -20.65 -0.04 5.86
N PRO A 168 -19.85 0.36 6.86
CA PRO A 168 -18.53 0.93 6.61
C PRO A 168 -17.61 -0.02 5.83
N THR A 169 -17.50 -1.28 6.25
CA THR A 169 -16.68 -2.30 5.58
C THR A 169 -17.13 -2.54 4.14
N LEU A 170 -18.44 -2.56 3.88
CA LEU A 170 -18.99 -2.72 2.52
C LEU A 170 -18.63 -1.54 1.62
N LYS A 171 -18.66 -0.32 2.15
CA LYS A 171 -18.22 0.89 1.42
C LYS A 171 -16.73 0.84 1.09
N ASP A 172 -15.90 0.40 2.03
CA ASP A 172 -14.47 0.23 1.81
C ASP A 172 -14.20 -0.82 0.73
N ILE A 173 -14.93 -1.94 0.75
CA ILE A 173 -14.86 -2.96 -0.30
C ILE A 173 -15.20 -2.36 -1.67
N LEU A 174 -16.28 -1.60 -1.81
CA LEU A 174 -16.65 -0.98 -3.07
C LEU A 174 -15.64 0.06 -3.55
N GLN A 175 -15.09 0.84 -2.63
CA GLN A 175 -14.03 1.80 -2.94
C GLN A 175 -12.77 1.09 -3.46
N GLU A 176 -12.41 -0.03 -2.86
CA GLU A 176 -11.26 -0.83 -3.29
C GLU A 176 -11.50 -1.51 -4.64
N LEU A 177 -12.73 -1.96 -4.92
CA LEU A 177 -13.09 -2.50 -6.24
C LEU A 177 -13.08 -1.42 -7.34
N ASP A 178 -13.32 -0.15 -7.00
CA ASP A 178 -13.24 0.96 -7.95
C ASP A 178 -11.79 1.23 -8.41
N LYS A 179 -10.83 1.03 -7.53
CA LYS A 179 -9.41 1.30 -7.78
C LYS A 179 -8.52 0.24 -7.16
N PRO A 180 -8.58 -1.01 -7.65
CA PRO A 180 -7.85 -2.11 -7.04
C PRO A 180 -6.34 -1.88 -7.08
N GLY A 181 -5.70 -2.06 -5.93
CA GLY A 181 -4.24 -1.95 -5.81
C GLY A 181 -3.68 -0.56 -6.12
N ARG A 182 -4.51 0.48 -6.08
CA ARG A 182 -4.04 1.84 -6.33
C ARG A 182 -3.06 2.26 -5.25
N ASP A 183 -1.86 2.60 -5.67
CA ASP A 183 -0.91 3.30 -4.83
C ASP A 183 -1.43 4.74 -4.60
N PRO A 184 -1.71 5.16 -3.35
CA PRO A 184 -2.17 6.52 -3.08
C PRO A 184 -1.16 7.58 -3.57
N ARG A 185 0.08 7.17 -3.85
CA ARG A 185 1.14 8.04 -4.38
C ARG A 185 0.99 8.32 -5.87
N ASP A 186 0.18 7.59 -6.63
CA ASP A 186 -0.07 7.85 -8.06
C ASP A 186 -0.67 9.23 -8.34
N THR A 187 -1.18 9.90 -7.30
CA THR A 187 -1.68 11.27 -7.38
C THR A 187 -0.61 12.33 -7.10
N ILE A 188 0.59 11.93 -6.70
CA ILE A 188 1.70 12.85 -6.47
C ILE A 188 2.19 13.33 -7.84
N GLN A 189 1.85 14.59 -8.17
CA GLN A 189 2.50 15.25 -9.29
C GLN A 189 3.96 15.50 -8.89
N VAL A 190 4.87 14.94 -9.67
CA VAL A 190 6.29 15.24 -9.50
C VAL A 190 6.48 16.72 -9.79
N PHE A 191 6.84 17.50 -8.77
CA PHE A 191 7.13 18.91 -8.93
C PHE A 191 8.47 19.03 -9.67
N GLU A 192 8.45 19.63 -10.84
CA GLU A 192 9.67 19.92 -11.59
C GLU A 192 9.94 21.44 -11.54
N PHE A 193 11.14 21.79 -11.07
CA PHE A 193 11.65 23.14 -11.24
C PHE A 193 11.91 23.43 -12.72
N ASP A 194 11.85 24.71 -13.10
CA ASP A 194 12.19 25.11 -14.47
C ASP A 194 13.64 24.71 -14.79
N ARG A 195 13.80 23.90 -15.84
CA ARG A 195 15.11 23.34 -16.24
C ARG A 195 16.06 24.39 -16.81
N ASN A 196 15.52 25.54 -17.21
CA ASN A 196 16.29 26.64 -17.78
C ASN A 196 16.85 27.60 -16.73
N VAL A 197 16.37 27.49 -15.47
CA VAL A 197 16.83 28.32 -14.37
C VAL A 197 17.62 27.45 -13.40
N ARG A 198 18.94 27.55 -13.45
CA ARG A 198 19.86 26.75 -12.61
C ARG A 198 20.62 27.60 -11.60
N THR A 199 20.82 28.88 -11.90
CA THR A 199 21.56 29.81 -11.05
C THR A 199 20.77 31.11 -10.89
N ILE A 200 21.13 31.92 -9.90
CA ILE A 200 20.53 33.25 -9.65
C ILE A 200 20.68 34.15 -10.88
N ASN A 201 21.74 33.98 -11.66
CA ASN A 201 22.01 34.79 -12.85
C ASN A 201 21.06 34.48 -14.02
N ASP A 202 20.34 33.34 -13.97
CA ASP A 202 19.36 32.96 -14.98
C ASP A 202 18.00 33.66 -14.75
N LEU A 203 17.82 34.28 -13.57
CA LEU A 203 16.60 34.99 -13.21
C LEU A 203 16.49 36.32 -13.93
N ARG A 204 15.29 36.65 -14.40
CA ARG A 204 14.94 37.93 -15.01
C ARG A 204 13.70 38.49 -14.32
N GLU A 205 13.64 39.82 -14.23
CA GLU A 205 12.47 40.50 -13.70
C GLU A 205 11.21 40.13 -14.49
N GLY A 206 10.12 39.82 -13.78
CA GLY A 206 8.85 39.41 -14.37
C GLY A 206 8.74 37.90 -14.69
N MET A 207 9.75 37.07 -14.43
CA MET A 207 9.62 35.61 -14.57
C MET A 207 8.62 35.02 -13.58
N VAL A 208 7.76 34.13 -14.07
CA VAL A 208 6.87 33.33 -13.26
C VAL A 208 7.43 31.89 -13.24
N LEU A 209 7.86 31.45 -12.09
CA LEU A 209 8.51 30.13 -11.91
C LEU A 209 7.73 29.28 -10.93
N PRO A 210 7.68 27.95 -11.16
CA PRO A 210 7.13 27.03 -10.18
C PRO A 210 8.02 27.00 -8.93
N GLY A 211 7.41 27.03 -7.74
CA GLY A 211 8.10 27.02 -6.46
C GLY A 211 7.39 26.16 -5.42
N ILE A 212 8.15 25.66 -4.44
CA ILE A 212 7.61 24.97 -3.27
C ILE A 212 7.77 25.90 -2.07
N VAL A 213 6.68 26.12 -1.34
CA VAL A 213 6.74 26.80 -0.04
C VAL A 213 7.37 25.83 0.97
N SER A 214 8.59 26.12 1.40
CA SER A 214 9.33 25.28 2.35
C SER A 214 9.21 25.76 3.80
N ASN A 215 8.89 27.02 4.02
CA ASN A 215 8.70 27.62 5.35
C ASN A 215 7.79 28.83 5.27
N ILE A 216 7.03 29.07 6.34
CA ILE A 216 6.21 30.28 6.52
C ILE A 216 6.62 30.90 7.86
N THR A 217 7.05 32.16 7.83
CA THR A 217 7.40 32.91 9.03
C THR A 217 6.33 33.95 9.36
N ASN A 218 6.41 34.58 10.57
CA ASN A 218 5.45 35.59 10.99
C ASN A 218 5.46 36.87 10.14
N PHE A 219 6.45 37.03 9.27
CA PHE A 219 6.61 38.17 8.38
C PHE A 219 6.65 37.80 6.87
N GLY A 220 6.24 36.59 6.53
CA GLY A 220 6.17 36.07 5.16
C GLY A 220 7.25 35.10 4.76
#